data_d78f5096aefa12081410c76e4377b20f
#
_entry.id   d78f5096aefa12081410c76e4377b20f
#
_cell.length_a   1.000
_cell.length_b   1.000
_cell.length_c   1.000
_cell.angle_alpha   90.00
_cell.angle_beta   90.00
_cell.angle_gamma   90.00
#
_symmetry.space_group_name_H-M   'P 1'
#
loop_
_entity.id
_entity.type
_entity.pdbx_description
1 polymer ?
#
loop_
_entity_poly.entity_id
_entity_poly.type
_entity_poly.pdbx_seq_one_letter_code
_entity_poly.pdbx_strand_id
1 'polypeptide(L)'
;MSNKNKTLTPVWIAYVDGKRLDTDHEGALKKIVVDDKLNDVGMATLLFDTSYTKVRQTGTFSLESEVSIHLGYKDDCEQVFVGDVTEFIPEFNEYGHEQLKVVCKNCLYKLQNAHRALSFESKLLSDVLKERLDVYKIKSDIDSFGTTKNYFVESQITDFDFIMESASKYGKTVYAYDSKVYIKDEVTISNDEVILEWGKSLIYFRGKESLKNQLTSCTFVGWDKKKCEAITGTATLSDISLKVGGSKTWEKNSKGADGVWETTIIENDLFDNEDAKNRAKGYLQNL
;
A
#
# COMPACT_ATOMS: atom_id res chain seq x y z
N MET A 1 3.60 -41.61 9.22
CA MET A 1 3.71 -40.50 10.19
C MET A 1 2.40 -39.73 10.14
N SER A 2 1.76 -39.55 11.25
CA SER A 2 0.32 -39.31 11.41
C SER A 2 -0.17 -38.04 10.75
N ASN A 3 -0.85 -38.16 9.61
CA ASN A 3 -1.65 -37.09 9.01
C ASN A 3 -2.95 -37.01 9.83
N LYS A 4 -2.88 -36.32 10.99
CA LYS A 4 -4.08 -35.92 11.72
C LYS A 4 -4.83 -34.96 10.80
N ASN A 5 -6.02 -35.38 10.32
CA ASN A 5 -7.03 -34.47 9.78
C ASN A 5 -7.30 -33.40 10.84
N LYS A 6 -6.54 -32.32 10.82
CA LYS A 6 -6.86 -31.12 11.59
C LYS A 6 -8.14 -30.57 10.97
N THR A 7 -9.25 -30.70 11.66
CA THR A 7 -10.47 -29.97 11.31
C THR A 7 -10.13 -28.50 11.44
N LEU A 8 -9.96 -27.82 10.31
CA LEU A 8 -9.61 -26.41 10.27
C LEU A 8 -10.89 -25.61 10.51
N THR A 9 -11.17 -25.27 11.76
CA THR A 9 -12.24 -24.34 12.10
C THR A 9 -11.68 -22.94 12.01
N PRO A 10 -12.20 -22.08 11.09
CA PRO A 10 -11.77 -20.71 11.01
C PRO A 10 -12.13 -19.95 12.30
N VAL A 11 -11.22 -19.16 12.78
CA VAL A 11 -11.37 -18.35 14.00
C VAL A 11 -10.92 -16.93 13.68
N TRP A 12 -11.59 -15.97 14.27
CA TRP A 12 -11.21 -14.57 14.25
C TRP A 12 -11.11 -14.05 15.69
N ILE A 13 -10.23 -13.09 15.90
CA ILE A 13 -10.09 -12.38 17.16
C ILE A 13 -9.93 -10.90 16.83
N ALA A 14 -10.70 -10.04 17.50
CA ALA A 14 -10.57 -8.60 17.39
C ALA A 14 -10.23 -7.99 18.75
N TYR A 15 -9.33 -7.03 18.73
CA TYR A 15 -8.97 -6.23 19.88
C TYR A 15 -9.30 -4.77 19.60
N VAL A 16 -9.77 -4.08 20.64
CA VAL A 16 -10.02 -2.65 20.62
C VAL A 16 -9.24 -2.02 21.77
N ASP A 17 -8.35 -1.07 21.47
CA ASP A 17 -7.44 -0.46 22.43
C ASP A 17 -6.67 -1.51 23.29
N GLY A 18 -6.21 -2.56 22.61
CA GLY A 18 -5.46 -3.67 23.21
C GLY A 18 -6.29 -4.66 24.03
N LYS A 19 -7.62 -4.47 24.15
CA LYS A 19 -8.52 -5.38 24.85
C LYS A 19 -9.29 -6.23 23.87
N ARG A 20 -9.34 -7.53 24.10
CA ARG A 20 -10.17 -8.43 23.28
C ARG A 20 -11.62 -7.99 23.33
N LEU A 21 -12.29 -8.05 22.17
CA LEU A 21 -13.71 -7.80 22.06
C LEU A 21 -14.48 -8.71 23.01
N ASP A 22 -15.44 -8.15 23.74
CA ASP A 22 -16.24 -8.91 24.68
C ASP A 22 -17.22 -9.86 24.01
N THR A 23 -17.76 -10.81 24.76
CA THR A 23 -18.66 -11.87 24.25
C THR A 23 -19.93 -11.32 23.62
N ASP A 24 -20.46 -10.19 24.09
CA ASP A 24 -21.69 -9.59 23.58
C ASP A 24 -21.46 -9.00 22.20
N HIS A 25 -20.33 -8.29 22.02
CA HIS A 25 -19.93 -7.75 20.71
C HIS A 25 -19.47 -8.87 19.75
N GLU A 26 -18.74 -9.89 20.25
CA GLU A 26 -18.39 -11.07 19.44
C GLU A 26 -19.65 -11.77 18.92
N GLY A 27 -20.69 -11.92 19.75
CA GLY A 27 -21.97 -12.53 19.35
C GLY A 27 -22.77 -11.69 18.33
N ALA A 28 -22.64 -10.38 18.37
CA ALA A 28 -23.31 -9.46 17.45
C ALA A 28 -22.56 -9.27 16.12
N LEU A 29 -21.26 -9.60 16.06
CA LEU A 29 -20.44 -9.44 14.87
C LEU A 29 -20.80 -10.49 13.82
N LYS A 30 -21.26 -10.05 12.66
CA LYS A 30 -21.71 -10.89 11.53
C LYS A 30 -20.66 -11.05 10.46
N LYS A 31 -19.86 -10.02 10.22
CA LYS A 31 -18.91 -10.00 9.11
C LYS A 31 -17.72 -9.12 9.42
N ILE A 32 -16.54 -9.60 9.05
CA ILE A 32 -15.30 -8.84 8.99
C ILE A 32 -14.86 -8.83 7.53
N VAL A 33 -14.54 -7.66 7.01
CA VAL A 33 -13.93 -7.50 5.69
C VAL A 33 -12.66 -6.68 5.88
N VAL A 34 -11.54 -7.21 5.44
CA VAL A 34 -10.26 -6.51 5.36
C VAL A 34 -9.94 -6.31 3.89
N ASP A 35 -9.75 -5.07 3.48
CA ASP A 35 -9.35 -4.66 2.14
C ASP A 35 -8.07 -3.83 2.26
N ASP A 36 -6.94 -4.52 2.21
CA ASP A 36 -5.62 -3.91 2.30
C ASP A 36 -4.98 -3.84 0.91
N LYS A 37 -4.46 -2.67 0.57
CA LYS A 37 -3.97 -2.37 -0.77
C LYS A 37 -2.58 -1.75 -0.71
N LEU A 38 -1.80 -2.03 -1.73
CA LEU A 38 -0.55 -1.29 -1.97
C LEU A 38 -0.86 0.08 -2.54
N ASN A 39 -0.09 1.08 -2.16
CA ASN A 39 -0.22 2.47 -2.60
C ASN A 39 -1.59 3.10 -2.30
N ASP A 40 -2.28 2.61 -1.28
CA ASP A 40 -3.59 3.10 -0.86
C ASP A 40 -3.79 2.91 0.66
N VAL A 41 -4.87 3.49 1.19
CA VAL A 41 -5.26 3.32 2.58
C VAL A 41 -5.96 1.98 2.75
N GLY A 42 -5.37 1.09 3.55
CA GLY A 42 -6.01 -0.17 3.94
C GLY A 42 -7.20 0.08 4.86
N MET A 43 -8.25 -0.73 4.69
CA MET A 43 -9.52 -0.58 5.39
C MET A 43 -10.01 -1.92 5.93
N ALA A 44 -10.56 -1.89 7.14
CA ALA A 44 -11.34 -3.00 7.68
C ALA A 44 -12.75 -2.54 8.01
N THR A 45 -13.74 -3.39 7.72
CA THR A 45 -15.14 -3.15 8.03
C THR A 45 -15.65 -4.27 8.92
N LEU A 46 -16.18 -3.89 10.07
CA LEU A 46 -16.83 -4.78 11.04
C LEU A 46 -18.34 -4.51 10.96
N LEU A 47 -19.12 -5.53 10.62
CA LEU A 47 -20.58 -5.46 10.54
C LEU A 47 -21.21 -6.12 11.75
N PHE A 48 -21.89 -5.35 12.58
CA PHE A 48 -22.61 -5.82 13.76
C PHE A 48 -24.13 -5.86 13.50
N ASP A 49 -24.77 -6.92 13.96
CA ASP A 49 -26.22 -7.07 13.95
C ASP A 49 -26.78 -6.59 15.30
N THR A 50 -26.65 -5.31 15.54
CA THR A 50 -27.07 -4.65 16.76
C THR A 50 -27.18 -3.15 16.56
N SER A 51 -27.86 -2.46 17.50
CA SER A 51 -28.01 -1.02 17.44
C SER A 51 -26.69 -0.28 17.70
N TYR A 52 -26.54 0.83 17.00
CA TYR A 52 -25.45 1.78 17.22
C TYR A 52 -25.28 2.17 18.69
N THR A 53 -26.43 2.39 19.38
CA THR A 53 -26.47 2.76 20.79
C THR A 53 -25.82 1.71 21.68
N LYS A 54 -26.06 0.43 21.44
CA LYS A 54 -25.47 -0.65 22.24
C LYS A 54 -23.96 -0.70 22.09
N VAL A 55 -23.44 -0.67 20.87
CA VAL A 55 -21.99 -0.74 20.60
C VAL A 55 -21.27 0.47 21.20
N ARG A 56 -21.86 1.66 21.13
CA ARG A 56 -21.20 2.88 21.61
C ARG A 56 -21.39 3.15 23.10
N GLN A 57 -22.53 2.79 23.68
CA GLN A 57 -22.79 2.99 25.11
C GLN A 57 -21.93 2.14 26.03
N THR A 58 -21.46 0.99 25.55
CA THR A 58 -20.51 0.16 26.29
C THR A 58 -19.12 0.79 26.43
N GLY A 59 -18.82 1.83 25.62
CA GLY A 59 -17.50 2.47 25.59
C GLY A 59 -16.41 1.61 24.95
N THR A 60 -16.79 0.48 24.34
CA THR A 60 -15.84 -0.43 23.69
C THR A 60 -15.25 0.19 22.44
N PHE A 61 -16.09 0.90 21.64
CA PHE A 61 -15.63 1.58 20.44
C PHE A 61 -15.82 3.09 20.53
N SER A 62 -14.81 3.84 20.20
CA SER A 62 -14.86 5.28 19.96
C SER A 62 -14.15 5.61 18.64
N LEU A 63 -14.40 6.81 18.10
CA LEU A 63 -13.55 7.29 16.99
C LEU A 63 -12.10 7.35 17.49
N GLU A 64 -11.16 7.00 16.61
CA GLU A 64 -9.74 6.89 16.88
C GLU A 64 -9.33 5.73 17.81
N SER A 65 -10.26 4.87 18.30
CA SER A 65 -9.87 3.63 18.96
C SER A 65 -9.08 2.73 18.01
N GLU A 66 -7.96 2.20 18.48
CA GLU A 66 -7.16 1.24 17.70
C GLU A 66 -7.85 -0.12 17.65
N VAL A 67 -8.01 -0.65 16.45
CA VAL A 67 -8.57 -1.98 16.22
C VAL A 67 -7.52 -2.86 15.57
N SER A 68 -7.24 -4.02 16.18
CA SER A 68 -6.45 -5.07 15.53
C SER A 68 -7.29 -6.31 15.28
N ILE A 69 -7.14 -6.89 14.09
CA ILE A 69 -7.90 -8.05 13.64
C ILE A 69 -6.93 -9.19 13.34
N HIS A 70 -7.20 -10.34 13.94
CA HIS A 70 -6.46 -11.56 13.75
C HIS A 70 -7.37 -12.61 13.13
N LEU A 71 -6.91 -13.26 12.07
CA LEU A 71 -7.61 -14.34 11.39
C LEU A 71 -6.74 -15.59 11.35
N GLY A 72 -7.37 -16.76 11.42
CA GLY A 72 -6.62 -18.02 11.36
C GLY A 72 -7.48 -19.23 11.62
N TYR A 73 -6.85 -20.27 12.12
CA TYR A 73 -7.51 -21.54 12.42
C TYR A 73 -7.17 -21.96 13.85
N LYS A 74 -8.20 -22.13 14.67
CA LYS A 74 -8.08 -22.60 16.06
C LYS A 74 -7.14 -21.73 16.89
N ASP A 75 -5.92 -22.19 17.17
CA ASP A 75 -4.95 -21.52 18.03
C ASP A 75 -3.85 -20.78 17.23
N ASP A 76 -3.97 -20.76 15.91
CA ASP A 76 -3.00 -20.18 14.97
C ASP A 76 -3.66 -19.02 14.23
N CYS A 77 -3.73 -17.86 14.90
CA CYS A 77 -4.31 -16.64 14.37
C CYS A 77 -3.21 -15.60 14.16
N GLU A 78 -3.10 -15.10 12.94
CA GLU A 78 -2.16 -14.04 12.58
C GLU A 78 -2.88 -12.70 12.48
N GLN A 79 -2.18 -11.63 12.85
CA GLN A 79 -2.66 -10.27 12.70
C GLN A 79 -2.73 -9.91 11.21
N VAL A 80 -3.92 -9.60 10.72
CA VAL A 80 -4.16 -9.25 9.32
C VAL A 80 -4.44 -7.76 9.12
N PHE A 81 -4.78 -7.05 10.20
CA PHE A 81 -5.09 -5.61 10.12
C PHE A 81 -4.86 -4.93 11.46
N VAL A 82 -4.33 -3.70 11.39
CA VAL A 82 -4.30 -2.73 12.50
C VAL A 82 -4.67 -1.35 11.95
N GLY A 83 -5.55 -0.66 12.64
CA GLY A 83 -5.94 0.69 12.27
C GLY A 83 -6.88 1.32 13.29
N ASP A 84 -7.24 2.57 13.05
CA ASP A 84 -8.10 3.33 13.94
C ASP A 84 -9.54 3.32 13.41
N VAL A 85 -10.52 3.34 14.31
CA VAL A 85 -11.94 3.54 13.95
C VAL A 85 -12.13 4.94 13.38
N THR A 86 -12.56 5.01 12.13
CA THR A 86 -12.78 6.29 11.43
C THR A 86 -14.25 6.64 11.25
N GLU A 87 -15.13 5.62 11.14
CA GLU A 87 -16.52 5.87 10.84
C GLU A 87 -17.44 4.85 11.55
N PHE A 88 -18.60 5.34 11.98
CA PHE A 88 -19.73 4.53 12.40
C PHE A 88 -20.89 4.78 11.44
N ILE A 89 -21.38 3.75 10.77
CA ILE A 89 -22.47 3.84 9.80
C ILE A 89 -23.62 2.95 10.30
N PRO A 90 -24.59 3.53 11.03
CA PRO A 90 -25.81 2.80 11.40
C PRO A 90 -26.70 2.63 10.18
N GLU A 91 -27.20 1.41 9.96
CA GLU A 91 -28.13 1.07 8.89
C GLU A 91 -29.45 0.56 9.51
N PHE A 92 -30.56 1.14 9.07
CA PHE A 92 -31.91 0.74 9.48
C PHE A 92 -32.70 0.33 8.23
N ASN A 93 -33.26 -0.85 8.25
CA ASN A 93 -34.11 -1.28 7.14
C ASN A 93 -35.61 -1.15 7.48
N GLU A 94 -36.47 -1.27 6.47
CA GLU A 94 -37.90 -1.18 6.59
C GLU A 94 -38.54 -2.25 7.50
N TYR A 95 -37.83 -3.34 7.79
CA TYR A 95 -38.25 -4.43 8.66
C TYR A 95 -37.82 -4.25 10.13
N GLY A 96 -37.23 -3.09 10.46
CA GLY A 96 -36.79 -2.77 11.82
C GLY A 96 -35.49 -3.45 12.26
N HIS A 97 -34.72 -4.03 11.33
CA HIS A 97 -33.41 -4.54 11.64
C HIS A 97 -32.39 -3.40 11.68
N GLU A 98 -31.70 -3.32 12.79
CA GLU A 98 -30.60 -2.37 13.00
C GLU A 98 -29.26 -3.09 12.76
N GLN A 99 -28.43 -2.50 11.94
CA GLN A 99 -27.05 -2.95 11.75
C GLN A 99 -26.11 -1.77 11.95
N LEU A 100 -24.93 -2.06 12.43
CA LEU A 100 -23.86 -1.07 12.55
C LEU A 100 -22.64 -1.53 11.77
N LYS A 101 -22.18 -0.70 10.85
CA LYS A 101 -20.89 -0.79 10.22
C LYS A 101 -19.88 0.05 10.99
N VAL A 102 -18.81 -0.56 11.48
CA VAL A 102 -17.63 0.13 12.02
C VAL A 102 -16.54 0.05 10.97
N VAL A 103 -16.10 1.20 10.50
CA VAL A 103 -15.04 1.31 9.50
C VAL A 103 -13.75 1.72 10.19
N CYS A 104 -12.71 0.93 9.97
CA CYS A 104 -11.37 1.18 10.47
C CYS A 104 -10.42 1.41 9.28
N LYS A 105 -9.49 2.33 9.40
CA LYS A 105 -8.48 2.61 8.39
C LYS A 105 -7.09 2.50 8.99
N ASN A 106 -6.12 2.02 8.23
CA ASN A 106 -4.73 1.95 8.66
C ASN A 106 -4.14 3.36 8.83
N CYS A 107 -2.94 3.47 9.42
CA CYS A 107 -2.34 4.75 9.79
C CYS A 107 -2.18 5.77 8.64
N LEU A 108 -2.22 5.34 7.38
CA LEU A 108 -2.10 6.21 6.21
C LEU A 108 -3.26 7.21 6.08
N TYR A 109 -4.46 6.92 6.65
CA TYR A 109 -5.59 7.87 6.57
C TYR A 109 -5.28 9.22 7.22
N LYS A 110 -4.39 9.24 8.23
CA LYS A 110 -3.99 10.47 8.95
C LYS A 110 -3.35 11.50 8.02
N LEU A 111 -2.78 11.04 6.92
CA LEU A 111 -2.10 11.88 5.92
C LEU A 111 -3.07 12.56 4.95
N GLN A 112 -4.34 12.09 4.86
CA GLN A 112 -5.33 12.54 3.87
C GLN A 112 -6.05 13.85 4.26
N ASN A 113 -5.98 14.26 5.54
CA ASN A 113 -6.89 15.28 6.07
C ASN A 113 -6.43 16.73 5.87
N ALA A 114 -5.19 16.99 5.53
CA ALA A 114 -4.66 18.35 5.46
C ALA A 114 -3.93 18.62 4.15
N HIS A 115 -4.34 19.70 3.47
CA HIS A 115 -3.58 20.28 2.36
C HIS A 115 -2.54 21.23 2.92
N ARG A 116 -1.31 21.11 2.47
CA ARG A 116 -0.21 21.92 2.94
C ARG A 116 0.53 22.59 1.77
N ALA A 117 1.25 23.65 2.10
CA ALA A 117 2.23 24.28 1.23
C ALA A 117 3.53 24.39 2.02
N LEU A 118 4.47 23.51 1.73
CA LEU A 118 5.74 23.39 2.44
C LEU A 118 6.90 23.42 1.46
N SER A 119 8.03 23.91 1.91
CA SER A 119 9.28 23.89 1.17
C SER A 119 10.37 23.20 1.98
N PHE A 120 11.19 22.45 1.31
CA PHE A 120 12.32 21.73 1.89
C PHE A 120 13.57 22.08 1.09
N GLU A 121 14.65 22.40 1.77
CA GLU A 121 15.91 22.80 1.15
C GLU A 121 17.03 21.81 1.45
N SER A 122 17.81 21.47 0.42
CA SER A 122 19.02 20.64 0.55
C SER A 122 18.80 19.30 1.25
N LYS A 123 17.66 18.65 0.98
CA LYS A 123 17.30 17.36 1.57
C LYS A 123 17.15 16.28 0.50
N LEU A 124 17.40 15.05 0.90
CA LEU A 124 17.05 13.88 0.11
C LEU A 124 15.54 13.65 0.17
N LEU A 125 14.93 13.21 -0.93
CA LEU A 125 13.48 13.03 -0.97
C LEU A 125 12.98 12.03 0.08
N SER A 126 13.67 10.90 0.25
CA SER A 126 13.32 9.92 1.29
C SER A 126 13.31 10.50 2.71
N ASP A 127 14.24 11.44 3.01
CA ASP A 127 14.28 12.11 4.31
C ASP A 127 13.10 13.08 4.48
N VAL A 128 12.71 13.77 3.41
CA VAL A 128 11.53 14.63 3.40
C VAL A 128 10.26 13.80 3.69
N LEU A 129 10.10 12.64 3.04
CA LEU A 129 8.95 11.77 3.28
C LEU A 129 8.92 11.25 4.73
N LYS A 130 10.09 10.90 5.27
CA LYS A 130 10.21 10.50 6.67
C LYS A 130 9.78 11.62 7.63
N GLU A 131 10.26 12.84 7.43
CA GLU A 131 9.85 14.00 8.25
C GLU A 131 8.33 14.23 8.18
N ARG A 132 7.70 13.98 7.02
CA ARG A 132 6.24 14.10 6.89
C ARG A 132 5.52 13.05 7.75
N LEU A 133 5.96 11.80 7.72
CA LEU A 133 5.40 10.73 8.55
C LEU A 133 5.63 10.98 10.06
N ASP A 134 6.80 11.50 10.43
CA ASP A 134 7.14 11.81 11.81
C ASP A 134 6.22 12.89 12.43
N VAL A 135 5.73 13.85 11.64
CA VAL A 135 4.74 14.87 12.10
C VAL A 135 3.48 14.20 12.65
N TYR A 136 3.05 13.09 12.06
CA TYR A 136 1.88 12.32 12.50
C TYR A 136 2.25 11.21 13.49
N LYS A 137 3.51 11.16 13.95
CA LYS A 137 4.04 10.10 14.83
C LYS A 137 3.89 8.69 14.25
N ILE A 138 3.90 8.59 12.93
CA ILE A 138 3.84 7.32 12.21
C ILE A 138 5.27 6.79 12.07
N LYS A 139 5.52 5.59 12.59
CA LYS A 139 6.80 4.90 12.38
C LYS A 139 6.95 4.56 10.89
N SER A 140 8.16 4.69 10.38
CA SER A 140 8.42 4.39 8.97
C SER A 140 9.71 3.59 8.77
N ASP A 141 9.75 2.91 7.64
CA ASP A 141 10.93 2.21 7.12
C ASP A 141 11.03 2.49 5.62
N ILE A 142 11.92 3.39 5.27
CA ILE A 142 12.01 3.98 3.94
C ILE A 142 13.39 3.66 3.39
N ASP A 143 13.43 3.05 2.20
CA ASP A 143 14.68 2.93 1.47
C ASP A 143 15.18 4.31 1.06
N SER A 144 16.49 4.50 1.04
CA SER A 144 17.07 5.75 0.55
C SER A 144 16.85 5.88 -0.95
N PHE A 145 16.18 6.94 -1.38
CA PHE A 145 15.94 7.21 -2.81
C PHE A 145 15.76 8.69 -3.11
N GLY A 146 15.79 9.00 -4.38
CA GLY A 146 15.74 10.37 -4.88
C GLY A 146 17.11 11.03 -4.88
N THR A 147 17.15 12.28 -5.27
CA THR A 147 18.37 13.11 -5.33
C THR A 147 18.25 14.23 -4.31
N THR A 148 19.36 14.62 -3.69
CA THR A 148 19.38 15.79 -2.81
C THR A 148 19.11 17.04 -3.65
N LYS A 149 17.89 17.56 -3.57
CA LYS A 149 17.48 18.76 -4.25
C LYS A 149 17.71 19.98 -3.40
N ASN A 150 18.11 21.08 -4.05
CA ASN A 150 18.22 22.36 -3.37
C ASN A 150 16.86 22.89 -2.89
N TYR A 151 15.77 22.39 -3.48
CA TYR A 151 14.43 22.85 -3.18
C TYR A 151 13.35 21.85 -3.57
N PHE A 152 12.47 21.52 -2.63
CA PHE A 152 11.23 20.77 -2.85
C PHE A 152 10.05 21.64 -2.45
N VAL A 153 8.97 21.60 -3.19
CA VAL A 153 7.72 22.26 -2.85
C VAL A 153 6.61 21.24 -2.81
N GLU A 154 5.96 21.13 -1.67
CA GLU A 154 4.66 20.51 -1.52
C GLU A 154 3.61 21.63 -1.59
N SER A 155 2.74 21.60 -2.57
CA SER A 155 1.81 22.70 -2.83
C SER A 155 0.40 22.21 -3.00
N GLN A 156 -0.47 22.57 -2.07
CA GLN A 156 -1.93 22.39 -2.13
C GLN A 156 -2.40 20.92 -2.33
N ILE A 157 -1.56 19.97 -1.99
CA ILE A 157 -1.88 18.55 -1.98
C ILE A 157 -1.87 18.03 -0.56
N THR A 158 -2.42 16.83 -0.34
CA THR A 158 -2.34 16.18 0.96
C THR A 158 -0.96 15.57 1.16
N ASP A 159 -0.54 15.39 2.42
CA ASP A 159 0.69 14.65 2.73
C ASP A 159 0.64 13.23 2.13
N PHE A 160 -0.56 12.63 2.06
CA PHE A 160 -0.78 11.33 1.42
C PHE A 160 -0.43 11.38 -0.07
N ASP A 161 -1.03 12.32 -0.82
CA ASP A 161 -0.79 12.43 -2.26
C ASP A 161 0.68 12.75 -2.55
N PHE A 162 1.28 13.63 -1.74
CA PHE A 162 2.71 13.95 -1.87
C PHE A 162 3.61 12.72 -1.70
N ILE A 163 3.34 11.89 -0.69
CA ILE A 163 4.10 10.66 -0.45
C ILE A 163 3.89 9.66 -1.59
N MET A 164 2.62 9.45 -2.01
CA MET A 164 2.29 8.50 -3.07
C MET A 164 2.88 8.91 -4.42
N GLU A 165 2.73 10.17 -4.82
CA GLU A 165 3.31 10.67 -6.06
C GLU A 165 4.84 10.61 -6.04
N SER A 166 5.44 11.03 -4.92
CA SER A 166 6.89 11.02 -4.77
C SER A 166 7.47 9.62 -4.83
N ALA A 167 6.84 8.66 -4.15
CA ALA A 167 7.27 7.25 -4.17
C ALA A 167 7.08 6.64 -5.57
N SER A 168 5.93 6.87 -6.20
CA SER A 168 5.61 6.36 -7.54
C SER A 168 6.59 6.85 -8.61
N LYS A 169 7.04 8.11 -8.56
CA LYS A 169 8.05 8.65 -9.49
C LYS A 169 9.37 7.86 -9.50
N TYR A 170 9.69 7.19 -8.41
CA TYR A 170 10.91 6.39 -8.27
C TYR A 170 10.61 4.88 -8.22
N GLY A 171 9.40 4.45 -8.58
CA GLY A 171 9.02 3.04 -8.60
C GLY A 171 8.95 2.38 -7.23
N LYS A 172 8.78 3.19 -6.17
CA LYS A 172 8.64 2.68 -4.80
C LYS A 172 7.21 2.32 -4.50
N THR A 173 7.03 1.24 -3.75
CA THR A 173 5.73 0.79 -3.23
C THR A 173 5.55 1.29 -1.81
N VAL A 174 4.40 1.89 -1.54
CA VAL A 174 3.99 2.36 -0.20
C VAL A 174 2.95 1.40 0.36
N TYR A 175 3.18 0.92 1.57
CA TYR A 175 2.20 0.10 2.29
C TYR A 175 2.34 0.29 3.80
N ALA A 176 1.27 0.00 4.53
CA ALA A 176 1.28 0.01 5.98
C ALA A 176 1.15 -1.44 6.51
N TYR A 177 1.95 -1.79 7.49
CA TYR A 177 1.86 -3.07 8.19
C TYR A 177 2.20 -2.84 9.67
N ASP A 178 1.39 -3.37 10.58
CA ASP A 178 1.56 -3.23 12.03
C ASP A 178 1.79 -1.78 12.49
N SER A 179 0.90 -0.87 12.05
CA SER A 179 0.95 0.59 12.32
C SER A 179 2.25 1.27 11.90
N LYS A 180 3.02 0.66 11.02
CA LYS A 180 4.25 1.20 10.45
C LYS A 180 4.13 1.33 8.94
N VAL A 181 4.63 2.43 8.38
CA VAL A 181 4.63 2.68 6.93
C VAL A 181 5.97 2.25 6.33
N TYR A 182 5.88 1.53 5.25
CA TYR A 182 7.02 1.06 4.46
C TYR A 182 7.01 1.72 3.09
N ILE A 183 8.18 2.20 2.63
CA ILE A 183 8.38 2.70 1.27
C ILE A 183 9.60 1.97 0.70
N LYS A 184 9.35 0.96 -0.13
CA LYS A 184 10.34 -0.03 -0.56
C LYS A 184 10.28 -0.27 -2.07
N ASP A 185 11.37 -0.82 -2.63
CA ASP A 185 11.38 -1.30 -4.01
C ASP A 185 10.44 -2.49 -4.19
N GLU A 186 10.41 -3.38 -3.20
CA GLU A 186 9.62 -4.61 -3.22
C GLU A 186 8.87 -4.78 -1.89
N VAL A 187 7.70 -5.39 -1.97
CA VAL A 187 6.94 -5.77 -0.78
C VAL A 187 7.55 -7.05 -0.23
N THR A 188 8.29 -6.95 0.87
CA THR A 188 8.80 -8.11 1.59
C THR A 188 8.03 -8.25 2.90
N ILE A 189 7.00 -9.08 2.91
CA ILE A 189 6.17 -9.32 4.11
C ILE A 189 6.70 -10.51 4.91
N SER A 190 7.13 -11.56 4.25
CA SER A 190 7.81 -12.70 4.87
C SER A 190 8.74 -13.40 3.87
N ASN A 191 9.70 -14.19 4.39
CA ASN A 191 10.52 -15.07 3.55
C ASN A 191 9.85 -16.41 3.25
N ASP A 192 8.60 -16.60 3.69
CA ASP A 192 7.88 -17.85 3.52
C ASP A 192 7.21 -17.89 2.13
N GLU A 193 7.57 -18.87 1.36
CA GLU A 193 6.98 -19.13 0.06
C GLU A 193 5.60 -19.76 0.24
N VAL A 194 4.55 -19.07 -0.24
CA VAL A 194 3.19 -19.60 -0.24
C VAL A 194 2.98 -20.49 -1.46
N ILE A 195 2.92 -21.79 -1.25
CA ILE A 195 2.70 -22.77 -2.31
C ILE A 195 1.21 -23.02 -2.46
N LEU A 196 0.65 -22.65 -3.63
CA LEU A 196 -0.73 -22.92 -4.00
C LEU A 196 -0.77 -24.08 -5.00
N GLU A 197 -1.43 -25.17 -4.63
CA GLU A 197 -1.55 -26.37 -5.45
C GLU A 197 -2.98 -26.53 -5.98
N TRP A 198 -3.11 -26.69 -7.30
CA TRP A 198 -4.40 -26.91 -7.94
C TRP A 198 -5.08 -28.18 -7.42
N GLY A 199 -6.35 -28.05 -7.05
CA GLY A 199 -7.14 -29.15 -6.49
C GLY A 199 -6.94 -29.39 -4.99
N LYS A 200 -6.08 -28.62 -4.31
CA LYS A 200 -5.90 -28.67 -2.85
C LYS A 200 -6.13 -27.30 -2.21
N SER A 201 -5.24 -26.35 -2.42
CA SER A 201 -5.27 -25.00 -1.83
C SER A 201 -5.69 -23.93 -2.83
N LEU A 202 -5.56 -24.19 -4.14
CA LEU A 202 -5.95 -23.29 -5.21
C LEU A 202 -7.30 -23.72 -5.80
N ILE A 203 -8.35 -22.95 -5.53
CA ILE A 203 -9.73 -23.23 -6.00
C ILE A 203 -9.94 -22.66 -7.41
N TYR A 204 -9.42 -21.47 -7.65
CA TYR A 204 -9.60 -20.79 -8.94
C TYR A 204 -8.35 -19.96 -9.27
N PHE A 205 -7.92 -20.04 -10.52
CA PHE A 205 -6.85 -19.22 -11.07
C PHE A 205 -7.21 -18.75 -12.47
N ARG A 206 -7.06 -17.47 -12.73
CA ARG A 206 -7.20 -16.88 -14.07
C ARG A 206 -5.97 -16.03 -14.37
N GLY A 207 -5.08 -16.53 -15.19
CA GLY A 207 -3.95 -15.79 -15.74
C GLY A 207 -4.33 -15.05 -17.02
N LYS A 208 -3.75 -13.86 -17.22
CA LYS A 208 -3.83 -13.10 -18.48
C LYS A 208 -2.43 -12.64 -18.85
N GLU A 209 -1.97 -13.04 -20.02
CA GLU A 209 -0.77 -12.47 -20.65
C GLU A 209 -1.20 -11.40 -21.65
N SER A 210 -0.51 -10.27 -21.67
CA SER A 210 -0.85 -9.14 -22.55
C SER A 210 0.41 -8.39 -22.95
N LEU A 211 0.50 -8.01 -24.21
CA LEU A 211 1.55 -7.14 -24.74
C LEU A 211 1.25 -5.64 -24.49
N LYS A 212 0.10 -5.33 -23.91
CA LYS A 212 -0.29 -3.95 -23.63
C LYS A 212 0.60 -3.37 -22.54
N ASN A 213 1.09 -2.16 -22.76
CA ASN A 213 1.96 -1.40 -21.85
C ASN A 213 3.34 -2.04 -21.59
N GLN A 214 3.81 -2.93 -22.45
CA GLN A 214 5.17 -3.45 -22.36
C GLN A 214 6.12 -2.49 -23.08
N LEU A 215 7.11 -1.97 -22.34
CA LEU A 215 8.17 -1.11 -22.88
C LEU A 215 9.51 -1.83 -22.74
N THR A 216 10.40 -1.60 -23.70
CA THR A 216 11.79 -2.09 -23.65
C THR A 216 12.72 -1.05 -23.04
N SER A 217 12.38 0.23 -23.18
CA SER A 217 13.13 1.33 -22.58
C SER A 217 12.25 2.55 -22.33
N CYS A 218 12.67 3.36 -21.36
CA CYS A 218 12.08 4.65 -21.06
C CYS A 218 13.18 5.71 -20.96
N THR A 219 12.95 6.87 -21.56
CA THR A 219 13.87 8.01 -21.49
C THR A 219 13.13 9.21 -20.91
N PHE A 220 13.66 9.78 -19.83
CA PHE A 220 13.21 11.05 -19.29
C PHE A 220 14.11 12.16 -19.82
N VAL A 221 13.49 13.25 -20.27
CA VAL A 221 14.16 14.43 -20.81
C VAL A 221 13.68 15.67 -20.08
N GLY A 222 14.60 16.52 -19.70
CA GLY A 222 14.34 17.81 -19.06
C GLY A 222 15.36 18.86 -19.46
N TRP A 223 15.32 20.00 -18.80
CA TRP A 223 16.21 21.12 -19.08
C TRP A 223 16.76 21.76 -17.81
N ASP A 224 18.09 21.77 -17.67
CA ASP A 224 18.75 22.53 -16.61
C ASP A 224 18.83 24.01 -17.00
N LYS A 225 17.98 24.82 -16.36
CA LYS A 225 17.90 26.27 -16.63
C LYS A 225 19.16 27.03 -16.19
N LYS A 226 19.95 26.49 -15.25
CA LYS A 226 21.16 27.14 -14.74
C LYS A 226 22.35 26.91 -15.65
N LYS A 227 22.49 25.67 -16.13
CA LYS A 227 23.58 25.27 -17.03
C LYS A 227 23.23 25.45 -18.48
N CYS A 228 21.95 25.68 -18.82
CA CYS A 228 21.43 25.74 -20.20
C CYS A 228 21.74 24.45 -20.98
N GLU A 229 21.59 23.30 -20.36
CA GLU A 229 21.87 21.98 -20.93
C GLU A 229 20.64 21.05 -20.81
N ALA A 230 20.54 20.08 -21.72
CA ALA A 230 19.52 19.05 -21.63
C ALA A 230 19.88 18.06 -20.52
N ILE A 231 18.89 17.69 -19.70
CA ILE A 231 18.93 16.57 -18.77
C ILE A 231 18.32 15.37 -19.47
N THR A 232 19.04 14.26 -19.51
CA THR A 232 18.53 13.04 -20.14
C THR A 232 18.94 11.81 -19.34
N GLY A 233 17.99 10.92 -19.07
CA GLY A 233 18.23 9.65 -18.40
C GLY A 233 17.41 8.54 -19.02
N THR A 234 18.07 7.46 -19.44
CA THR A 234 17.43 6.29 -20.04
C THR A 234 17.57 5.09 -19.12
N ALA A 235 16.50 4.33 -18.97
CA ALA A 235 16.49 3.02 -18.33
C ALA A 235 15.93 1.96 -19.29
N THR A 236 16.39 0.74 -19.11
CA THR A 236 15.99 -0.45 -19.89
C THR A 236 15.51 -1.54 -18.94
N LEU A 237 14.94 -2.61 -19.48
CA LEU A 237 14.49 -3.77 -18.67
C LEU A 237 15.62 -4.41 -17.84
N SER A 238 16.88 -4.25 -18.24
CA SER A 238 18.02 -4.74 -17.45
C SER A 238 18.32 -3.90 -16.21
N ASP A 239 17.81 -2.67 -16.16
CA ASP A 239 18.00 -1.75 -15.03
C ASP A 239 16.97 -1.93 -13.92
N ILE A 240 15.89 -2.70 -14.15
CA ILE A 240 14.82 -2.94 -13.17
C ILE A 240 15.04 -4.23 -12.42
N SER A 241 14.70 -4.24 -11.13
CA SER A 241 14.88 -5.39 -10.24
C SER A 241 13.68 -6.32 -10.19
N LEU A 242 12.50 -5.87 -10.62
CA LEU A 242 11.25 -6.63 -10.53
C LEU A 242 11.26 -7.83 -11.48
N LYS A 243 11.32 -9.03 -10.90
CA LYS A 243 11.29 -10.30 -11.62
C LYS A 243 9.95 -10.99 -11.38
N VAL A 244 8.97 -10.69 -12.20
CA VAL A 244 7.69 -11.41 -12.17
C VAL A 244 7.82 -12.67 -13.03
N GLY A 245 7.63 -13.84 -12.41
CA GLY A 245 7.42 -15.09 -13.14
C GLY A 245 8.62 -15.65 -13.90
N GLY A 246 9.82 -15.58 -13.36
CA GLY A 246 11.02 -16.16 -13.96
C GLY A 246 11.60 -15.32 -15.10
N SER A 247 12.69 -14.66 -14.82
CA SER A 247 13.37 -13.64 -15.63
C SER A 247 13.58 -13.88 -17.11
N LYS A 248 13.53 -15.13 -17.54
CA LYS A 248 13.78 -15.50 -18.95
C LYS A 248 12.54 -15.38 -19.87
N THR A 249 11.35 -15.45 -19.30
CA THR A 249 10.10 -15.43 -20.07
C THR A 249 9.73 -14.00 -20.46
N TRP A 250 9.94 -13.04 -19.55
CA TRP A 250 9.67 -11.63 -19.79
C TRP A 250 10.57 -11.01 -20.88
N GLU A 251 11.89 -11.17 -20.78
CA GLU A 251 12.81 -10.68 -21.80
C GLU A 251 12.57 -11.30 -23.18
N LYS A 252 12.17 -12.57 -23.21
CA LYS A 252 11.89 -13.28 -24.46
C LYS A 252 10.59 -12.82 -25.10
N ASN A 253 9.58 -12.50 -24.29
CA ASN A 253 8.29 -12.04 -24.79
C ASN A 253 8.32 -10.54 -25.15
N SER A 254 9.11 -9.72 -24.48
CA SER A 254 9.30 -8.31 -24.81
C SER A 254 10.08 -8.08 -26.10
N LYS A 255 10.85 -9.06 -26.56
CA LYS A 255 11.46 -9.10 -27.91
C LYS A 255 10.50 -9.60 -28.98
N GLY A 256 9.18 -9.62 -28.68
CA GLY A 256 8.16 -10.05 -29.64
C GLY A 256 8.20 -9.21 -30.89
N ALA A 257 8.29 -9.90 -32.00
CA ALA A 257 8.09 -9.49 -33.39
C ALA A 257 8.31 -7.98 -33.67
N ASP A 258 9.47 -7.63 -34.12
CA ASP A 258 9.79 -6.46 -34.92
C ASP A 258 9.75 -5.05 -34.26
N GLY A 259 9.62 -4.90 -32.94
CA GLY A 259 9.51 -3.56 -32.36
C GLY A 259 10.32 -3.34 -31.08
N VAL A 260 11.18 -2.36 -31.11
CA VAL A 260 11.72 -1.69 -29.92
C VAL A 260 10.61 -0.77 -29.44
N TRP A 261 9.99 -1.08 -28.30
CA TRP A 261 8.96 -0.25 -27.71
C TRP A 261 9.60 0.71 -26.71
N GLU A 262 9.85 1.92 -27.19
CA GLU A 262 10.47 2.98 -26.41
C GLU A 262 9.49 4.10 -26.11
N THR A 263 9.61 4.69 -24.94
CA THR A 263 8.89 5.91 -24.62
C THR A 263 9.84 7.00 -24.16
N THR A 264 9.49 8.24 -24.52
CA THR A 264 10.19 9.42 -24.02
C THR A 264 9.21 10.30 -23.28
N ILE A 265 9.57 10.67 -22.05
CA ILE A 265 8.75 11.50 -21.16
C ILE A 265 9.51 12.79 -20.90
N ILE A 266 8.82 13.92 -21.08
CA ILE A 266 9.40 15.25 -20.83
C ILE A 266 8.89 15.74 -19.48
N GLU A 267 9.83 16.00 -18.55
CA GLU A 267 9.52 16.56 -17.23
C GLU A 267 10.38 17.80 -16.94
N ASN A 268 9.76 18.82 -16.36
CA ASN A 268 10.43 20.10 -16.06
C ASN A 268 11.09 20.13 -14.67
N ASP A 269 10.86 19.13 -13.83
CA ASP A 269 11.34 19.07 -12.43
C ASP A 269 12.50 18.10 -12.24
N LEU A 270 13.13 17.66 -13.33
CA LEU A 270 14.35 16.85 -13.29
C LEU A 270 15.52 17.66 -12.75
N PHE A 271 16.30 17.04 -11.88
CA PHE A 271 17.44 17.70 -11.24
C PHE A 271 18.73 17.50 -12.02
N ASP A 272 19.04 16.26 -12.42
CA ASP A 272 20.20 15.88 -13.19
C ASP A 272 19.95 14.58 -13.98
N ASN A 273 20.97 14.10 -14.71
CA ASN A 273 20.85 12.89 -15.51
C ASN A 273 20.64 11.63 -14.68
N GLU A 274 21.14 11.59 -13.44
CA GLU A 274 20.92 10.47 -12.55
C GLU A 274 19.49 10.43 -12.02
N ASP A 275 18.93 11.58 -11.63
CA ASP A 275 17.51 11.73 -11.29
C ASP A 275 16.61 11.27 -12.45
N ALA A 276 16.90 11.72 -13.67
CA ALA A 276 16.19 11.29 -14.87
C ALA A 276 16.24 9.77 -15.08
N LYS A 277 17.41 9.16 -14.89
CA LYS A 277 17.58 7.70 -15.00
C LYS A 277 16.81 6.95 -13.91
N ASN A 278 16.85 7.44 -12.67
CA ASN A 278 16.15 6.82 -11.55
C ASN A 278 14.62 6.89 -11.74
N ARG A 279 14.09 8.00 -12.28
CA ARG A 279 12.67 8.11 -12.64
C ARG A 279 12.30 7.21 -13.82
N ALA A 280 13.17 7.07 -14.81
CA ALA A 280 12.96 6.16 -15.92
C ALA A 280 12.88 4.68 -15.43
N LYS A 281 13.72 4.29 -14.46
CA LYS A 281 13.61 2.99 -13.79
C LYS A 281 12.29 2.84 -13.06
N GLY A 282 11.92 3.83 -12.23
CA GLY A 282 10.66 3.83 -11.49
C GLY A 282 9.45 3.71 -12.40
N TYR A 283 9.45 4.41 -13.53
CA TYR A 283 8.38 4.30 -14.53
C TYR A 283 8.25 2.88 -15.10
N LEU A 284 9.38 2.25 -15.46
CA LEU A 284 9.38 0.88 -15.98
C LEU A 284 8.97 -0.16 -14.92
N GLN A 285 9.25 0.09 -13.64
CA GLN A 285 8.82 -0.78 -12.54
C GLN A 285 7.31 -0.74 -12.29
N ASN A 286 6.66 0.37 -12.60
CA ASN A 286 5.22 0.58 -12.38
C ASN A 286 4.34 0.09 -13.56
N LEU A 287 4.92 -0.39 -14.65
CA LEU A 287 4.20 -0.94 -15.81
C LEU A 287 3.88 -2.41 -15.62
#